data_2381a2ba6a41a2053ed355e10bfb87f8
#
_entry.id   2381a2ba6a41a2053ed355e10bfb87f8
#
_cell.length_a   1.000
_cell.length_b   1.000
_cell.length_c   1.000
_cell.angle_alpha   90.00
_cell.angle_beta   90.00
_cell.angle_gamma   90.00
#
_symmetry.space_group_name_H-M   'P 1'
#
loop_
_entity.id
_entity.type
_entity.pdbx_description
1 polymer ?
#
loop_
_entity_poly.entity_id
_entity_poly.type
_entity_poly.pdbx_seq_one_letter_code
_entity_poly.pdbx_strand_id
1 'polypeptide(L)'
;MDNIQVGIVMGSDSDWPLVQKACQTLDKFGVGYETRVISAHRTPEVAIEYSKTAEERGLKVIIAAAGGAAHLGGVLAAATVLPVIGIPVAGGALNGLDALYATVQMPSGVPVATVACGSAGPTNAALLAIQILGTADADLRKRFHDHKEELKKKVAAANEKIHSC
;
A
#
# COMPACT_ATOMS: atom_id res chain seq x y z
N MET A 1 -18.36 2.73 -15.25
CA MET A 1 -17.40 3.46 -14.38
C MET A 1 -16.65 2.43 -13.60
N ASP A 2 -15.34 2.37 -13.75
CA ASP A 2 -14.52 1.40 -13.02
C ASP A 2 -14.71 1.64 -11.53
N ASN A 3 -15.03 0.59 -10.80
CA ASN A 3 -15.28 0.65 -9.35
C ASN A 3 -13.93 0.88 -8.63
N ILE A 4 -13.51 2.14 -8.50
CA ILE A 4 -12.25 2.51 -7.84
C ILE A 4 -12.44 2.36 -6.33
N GLN A 5 -11.68 1.43 -5.74
CA GLN A 5 -11.77 1.08 -4.33
C GLN A 5 -10.49 1.38 -3.54
N VAL A 6 -9.36 1.56 -4.20
CA VAL A 6 -8.05 1.80 -3.57
C VAL A 6 -7.46 3.12 -4.06
N GLY A 7 -7.11 3.99 -3.12
CA GLY A 7 -6.32 5.18 -3.40
C GLY A 7 -4.84 4.92 -3.15
N ILE A 8 -3.98 5.21 -4.11
CA ILE A 8 -2.53 5.11 -3.96
C ILE A 8 -1.94 6.50 -4.00
N VAL A 9 -1.37 6.94 -2.89
CA VAL A 9 -0.80 8.28 -2.73
C VAL A 9 0.71 8.17 -2.47
N MET A 10 1.50 8.95 -3.18
CA MET A 10 2.96 9.01 -2.99
C MET A 10 3.42 10.44 -2.76
N GLY A 11 4.43 10.63 -1.91
CA GLY A 11 4.96 11.95 -1.54
C GLY A 11 5.74 12.66 -2.63
N SER A 12 6.24 11.91 -3.60
CA SER A 12 7.01 12.38 -4.77
C SER A 12 6.80 11.46 -5.96
N ASP A 13 6.91 12.00 -7.15
CA ASP A 13 6.94 11.26 -8.41
C ASP A 13 8.18 10.35 -8.52
N SER A 14 9.26 10.68 -7.81
CA SER A 14 10.44 9.82 -7.68
C SER A 14 10.14 8.44 -7.07
N ASP A 15 9.03 8.30 -6.34
CA ASP A 15 8.62 7.05 -5.71
C ASP A 15 7.89 6.13 -6.71
N TRP A 16 7.46 6.66 -7.85
CA TRP A 16 6.67 5.93 -8.85
C TRP A 16 7.29 4.62 -9.33
N PRO A 17 8.60 4.53 -9.65
CA PRO A 17 9.22 3.27 -10.08
C PRO A 17 9.06 2.12 -9.06
N LEU A 18 8.93 2.46 -7.77
CA LEU A 18 8.67 1.51 -6.72
C LEU A 18 7.16 1.23 -6.60
N VAL A 19 6.36 2.30 -6.50
CA VAL A 19 4.91 2.25 -6.19
C VAL A 19 4.09 1.58 -7.29
N GLN A 20 4.48 1.68 -8.57
CA GLN A 20 3.81 1.01 -9.68
C GLN A 20 3.62 -0.51 -9.49
N LYS A 21 4.45 -1.17 -8.65
CA LYS A 21 4.27 -2.59 -8.31
C LYS A 21 2.97 -2.85 -7.53
N ALA A 22 2.49 -1.88 -6.76
CA ALA A 22 1.19 -1.97 -6.11
C ALA A 22 0.07 -1.96 -7.16
N CYS A 23 0.14 -1.06 -8.15
CA CYS A 23 -0.79 -1.00 -9.27
C CYS A 23 -0.85 -2.34 -10.01
N GLN A 24 0.31 -2.87 -10.42
CA GLN A 24 0.42 -4.16 -11.10
C GLN A 24 -0.17 -5.33 -10.28
N THR A 25 -0.09 -5.25 -8.96
CA THR A 25 -0.68 -6.26 -8.07
C THR A 25 -2.19 -6.12 -8.02
N LEU A 26 -2.73 -4.92 -7.91
CA LEU A 26 -4.16 -4.66 -7.95
C LEU A 26 -4.78 -5.06 -9.28
N ASP A 27 -4.10 -4.76 -10.41
CA ASP A 27 -4.52 -5.17 -11.76
C ASP A 27 -4.70 -6.68 -11.86
N LYS A 28 -3.74 -7.47 -11.33
CA LYS A 28 -3.82 -8.95 -11.32
C LYS A 28 -5.04 -9.47 -10.57
N PHE A 29 -5.51 -8.73 -9.57
CA PHE A 29 -6.70 -9.08 -8.80
C PHE A 29 -7.96 -8.40 -9.31
N GLY A 30 -7.89 -7.59 -10.38
CA GLY A 30 -9.03 -6.86 -10.95
C GLY A 30 -9.64 -5.85 -9.98
N VAL A 31 -8.82 -5.23 -9.12
CA VAL A 31 -9.24 -4.20 -8.17
C VAL A 31 -8.96 -2.83 -8.75
N GLY A 32 -9.98 -2.00 -8.87
CA GLY A 32 -9.86 -0.63 -9.36
C GLY A 32 -9.15 0.29 -8.36
N TYR A 33 -8.28 1.15 -8.86
CA TYR A 33 -7.51 2.10 -8.06
C TYR A 33 -7.31 3.43 -8.77
N GLU A 34 -6.96 4.46 -8.00
CA GLU A 34 -6.42 5.72 -8.51
C GLU A 34 -5.04 6.00 -7.91
N THR A 35 -4.23 6.79 -8.62
CA THR A 35 -2.89 7.19 -8.14
C THR A 35 -2.76 8.70 -8.08
N ARG A 36 -2.12 9.22 -7.01
CA ARG A 36 -1.89 10.65 -6.81
C ARG A 36 -0.48 10.90 -6.25
N VAL A 37 0.12 12.00 -6.69
CA VAL A 37 1.30 12.58 -6.03
C VAL A 37 0.80 13.69 -5.12
N ILE A 38 0.96 13.52 -3.80
CA ILE A 38 0.53 14.48 -2.79
C ILE A 38 1.58 14.52 -1.69
N SER A 39 2.12 15.70 -1.41
CA SER A 39 3.11 15.87 -0.35
C SER A 39 2.46 16.39 0.93
N ALA A 40 2.61 15.65 2.03
CA ALA A 40 2.12 16.09 3.34
C ALA A 40 2.76 17.40 3.81
N HIS A 41 3.99 17.69 3.38
CA HIS A 41 4.73 18.88 3.80
C HIS A 41 4.56 20.07 2.85
N ARG A 42 4.44 19.80 1.54
CA ARG A 42 4.37 20.86 0.50
C ARG A 42 2.94 21.22 0.11
N THR A 43 2.00 20.29 0.28
CA THR A 43 0.58 20.43 -0.06
C THR A 43 -0.31 19.81 1.02
N PRO A 44 -0.18 20.22 2.31
CA PRO A 44 -0.90 19.60 3.42
C PRO A 44 -2.42 19.69 3.27
N GLU A 45 -2.94 20.77 2.74
CA GLU A 45 -4.38 20.97 2.52
C GLU A 45 -4.93 19.95 1.52
N VAL A 46 -4.15 19.67 0.45
CA VAL A 46 -4.53 18.67 -0.57
C VAL A 46 -4.54 17.26 0.05
N ALA A 47 -3.58 16.94 0.92
CA ALA A 47 -3.54 15.65 1.60
C ALA A 47 -4.76 15.44 2.51
N ILE A 48 -5.12 16.47 3.29
CA ILE A 48 -6.27 16.44 4.19
C ILE A 48 -7.58 16.31 3.38
N GLU A 49 -7.74 17.12 2.34
CA GLU A 49 -8.93 17.09 1.49
C GLU A 49 -9.08 15.75 0.76
N TYR A 50 -7.98 15.21 0.24
CA TYR A 50 -7.98 13.89 -0.37
C TYR A 50 -8.52 12.81 0.57
N SER A 51 -8.07 12.82 1.83
CA SER A 51 -8.49 11.85 2.84
C SER A 51 -9.95 12.02 3.26
N LYS A 52 -10.39 13.26 3.47
CA LYS A 52 -11.77 13.56 3.88
C LYS A 52 -12.81 13.14 2.85
N THR A 53 -12.50 13.31 1.56
CA THR A 53 -13.40 12.98 0.45
C THR A 53 -13.28 11.55 -0.05
N ALA A 54 -12.30 10.79 0.45
CA ALA A 54 -11.98 9.44 -0.04
C ALA A 54 -13.18 8.48 0.06
N GLU A 55 -13.87 8.45 1.19
CA GLU A 55 -15.04 7.59 1.41
C GLU A 55 -16.19 7.93 0.46
N GLU A 56 -16.51 9.21 0.31
CA GLU A 56 -17.57 9.70 -0.60
C GLU A 56 -17.28 9.36 -2.07
N ARG A 57 -15.99 9.34 -2.46
CA ARG A 57 -15.55 8.93 -3.80
C ARG A 57 -15.56 7.41 -4.02
N GLY A 58 -15.93 6.63 -3.00
CA GLY A 58 -16.07 5.17 -3.08
C GLY A 58 -14.81 4.39 -2.68
N LEU A 59 -13.73 5.06 -2.28
CA LEU A 59 -12.52 4.39 -1.78
C LEU A 59 -12.83 3.60 -0.51
N LYS A 60 -12.10 2.51 -0.32
CA LYS A 60 -12.21 1.62 0.86
C LYS A 60 -10.90 1.50 1.61
N VAL A 61 -9.78 1.74 0.93
CA VAL A 61 -8.42 1.66 1.48
C VAL A 61 -7.55 2.73 0.83
N ILE A 62 -6.67 3.35 1.60
CA ILE A 62 -5.64 4.26 1.09
C ILE A 62 -4.27 3.63 1.31
N ILE A 63 -3.44 3.57 0.28
CA ILE A 63 -2.04 3.20 0.34
C ILE A 63 -1.21 4.47 0.25
N ALA A 64 -0.32 4.71 1.21
CA ALA A 64 0.53 5.90 1.29
C ALA A 64 2.00 5.51 1.22
N ALA A 65 2.73 5.99 0.22
CA ALA A 65 4.17 5.78 0.07
C ALA A 65 4.95 7.07 0.34
N ALA A 66 5.94 7.01 1.23
CA ALA A 66 6.77 8.15 1.54
C ALA A 66 8.16 7.73 2.05
N GLY A 67 9.18 8.54 1.71
CA GLY A 67 10.55 8.40 2.17
C GLY A 67 10.96 9.51 3.16
N GLY A 68 12.13 9.35 3.79
CA GLY A 68 12.64 10.33 4.75
C GLY A 68 11.72 10.51 5.95
N ALA A 69 11.35 11.76 6.26
CA ALA A 69 10.31 12.11 7.23
C ALA A 69 8.92 11.73 6.65
N ALA A 70 8.62 10.46 6.62
CA ALA A 70 7.49 9.85 5.94
C ALA A 70 6.16 10.09 6.67
N HIS A 71 5.77 11.36 6.84
CA HIS A 71 4.58 11.77 7.57
C HIS A 71 3.27 11.58 6.80
N LEU A 72 3.33 11.30 5.49
CA LEU A 72 2.15 11.24 4.61
C LEU A 72 1.10 10.25 5.14
N GLY A 73 1.50 9.03 5.48
CA GLY A 73 0.57 8.00 5.98
C GLY A 73 -0.18 8.45 7.23
N GLY A 74 0.53 9.06 8.18
CA GLY A 74 -0.06 9.58 9.42
C GLY A 74 -1.01 10.76 9.17
N VAL A 75 -0.64 11.69 8.28
CA VAL A 75 -1.50 12.83 7.91
C VAL A 75 -2.79 12.35 7.24
N LEU A 76 -2.71 11.41 6.32
CA LEU A 76 -3.88 10.81 5.67
C LEU A 76 -4.75 10.06 6.69
N ALA A 77 -4.15 9.24 7.55
CA ALA A 77 -4.88 8.47 8.56
C ALA A 77 -5.59 9.34 9.60
N ALA A 78 -5.04 10.50 9.93
CA ALA A 78 -5.67 11.45 10.85
C ALA A 78 -6.93 12.12 10.27
N ALA A 79 -7.12 12.12 8.95
CA ALA A 79 -8.19 12.84 8.28
C ALA A 79 -9.25 11.92 7.61
N THR A 80 -9.13 10.59 7.75
CA THR A 80 -10.06 9.62 7.19
C THR A 80 -10.48 8.57 8.20
N VAL A 81 -11.62 7.91 7.95
CA VAL A 81 -12.06 6.70 8.68
C VAL A 81 -11.64 5.41 7.94
N LEU A 82 -11.09 5.52 6.73
CA LEU A 82 -10.67 4.38 5.93
C LEU A 82 -9.33 3.82 6.46
N PRO A 83 -9.08 2.50 6.30
CA PRO A 83 -7.78 1.92 6.57
C PRO A 83 -6.68 2.58 5.73
N VAL A 84 -5.57 2.96 6.37
CA VAL A 84 -4.38 3.49 5.70
C VAL A 84 -3.23 2.49 5.82
N ILE A 85 -2.62 2.16 4.68
CA ILE A 85 -1.46 1.27 4.59
C ILE A 85 -0.24 2.11 4.19
N GLY A 86 0.78 2.12 5.04
CA GLY A 86 2.01 2.87 4.82
C GLY A 86 3.12 2.04 4.18
N ILE A 87 3.71 2.54 3.11
CA ILE A 87 4.90 1.99 2.47
C ILE A 87 6.09 2.90 2.80
N PRO A 88 7.00 2.49 3.68
CA PRO A 88 8.25 3.20 3.88
C PRO A 88 9.12 3.09 2.62
N VAL A 89 9.49 4.21 2.03
CA VAL A 89 10.34 4.25 0.83
C VAL A 89 11.79 4.41 1.26
N ALA A 90 12.63 3.44 0.86
CA ALA A 90 14.05 3.49 1.13
C ALA A 90 14.74 4.58 0.30
N GLY A 91 15.64 5.34 0.95
CA GLY A 91 16.40 6.40 0.31
C GLY A 91 17.15 7.25 1.33
N GLY A 92 17.91 8.23 0.84
CA GLY A 92 18.64 9.17 1.68
C GLY A 92 19.73 8.54 2.55
N ALA A 93 20.23 9.30 3.52
CA ALA A 93 21.37 8.93 4.35
C ALA A 93 21.08 7.75 5.31
N LEU A 94 19.81 7.55 5.68
CA LEU A 94 19.39 6.50 6.63
C LEU A 94 18.80 5.27 5.93
N ASN A 95 18.86 5.24 4.59
CA ASN A 95 18.46 4.09 3.77
C ASN A 95 17.05 3.52 4.10
N GLY A 96 16.11 4.42 4.44
CA GLY A 96 14.71 4.10 4.73
C GLY A 96 14.38 3.74 6.18
N LEU A 97 15.37 3.73 7.09
CA LEU A 97 15.12 3.49 8.52
C LEU A 97 14.30 4.64 9.14
N ASP A 98 14.59 5.85 8.73
CA ASP A 98 13.82 7.06 9.04
C ASP A 98 12.37 6.95 8.57
N ALA A 99 12.16 6.55 7.31
CA ALA A 99 10.82 6.34 6.74
C ALA A 99 10.05 5.24 7.47
N LEU A 100 10.72 4.14 7.83
CA LEU A 100 10.12 3.05 8.58
C LEU A 100 9.64 3.53 9.96
N TYR A 101 10.49 4.20 10.71
CA TYR A 101 10.11 4.69 12.04
C TYR A 101 9.02 5.77 11.97
N ALA A 102 9.10 6.71 11.02
CA ALA A 102 8.08 7.73 10.83
C ALA A 102 6.70 7.14 10.48
N THR A 103 6.68 6.01 9.75
CA THR A 103 5.43 5.38 9.31
C THR A 103 4.84 4.44 10.38
N VAL A 104 5.68 3.69 11.11
CA VAL A 104 5.20 2.66 12.05
C VAL A 104 4.91 3.21 13.46
N GLN A 105 5.61 4.25 13.90
CA GLN A 105 5.51 4.80 15.26
C GLN A 105 4.36 5.82 15.39
N MET A 106 3.16 5.40 15.03
CA MET A 106 1.97 6.25 15.12
C MET A 106 1.45 6.37 16.58
N PRO A 107 0.90 7.54 16.95
CA PRO A 107 0.27 7.71 18.25
C PRO A 107 -1.01 6.87 18.37
N SER A 108 -1.41 6.59 19.61
CA SER A 108 -2.70 5.93 19.90
C SER A 108 -3.85 6.73 19.28
N GLY A 109 -4.75 6.02 18.58
CA GLY A 109 -5.93 6.60 17.93
C GLY A 109 -5.75 6.91 16.43
N VAL A 110 -4.53 6.87 15.89
CA VAL A 110 -4.26 7.12 14.46
C VAL A 110 -3.43 5.97 13.88
N PRO A 111 -4.03 4.80 13.57
CA PRO A 111 -3.29 3.65 13.09
C PRO A 111 -2.88 3.79 11.61
N VAL A 112 -1.67 3.33 11.29
CA VAL A 112 -1.19 3.09 9.92
C VAL A 112 -0.63 1.67 9.84
N ALA A 113 -1.21 0.83 8.98
CA ALA A 113 -0.74 -0.53 8.76
C ALA A 113 0.55 -0.50 7.92
N THR A 114 1.69 -0.63 8.56
CA THR A 114 3.00 -0.47 7.92
C THR A 114 3.48 -1.78 7.30
N VAL A 115 3.86 -1.75 6.02
CA VAL A 115 4.43 -2.89 5.30
C VAL A 115 5.95 -2.77 5.19
N ALA A 116 6.60 -3.71 4.48
CA ALA A 116 8.04 -3.75 4.33
C ALA A 116 8.62 -2.47 3.70
N CYS A 117 9.78 -2.03 4.20
CA CYS A 117 10.63 -1.05 3.55
C CYS A 117 11.33 -1.70 2.34
N GLY A 118 11.32 -1.05 1.18
CA GLY A 118 11.97 -1.54 -0.03
C GLY A 118 11.04 -2.26 -1.03
N SER A 119 11.60 -3.12 -1.86
CA SER A 119 10.95 -3.62 -3.08
C SER A 119 9.72 -4.50 -2.86
N ALA A 120 9.58 -5.14 -1.69
CA ALA A 120 8.42 -5.96 -1.34
C ALA A 120 7.23 -5.12 -0.82
N GLY A 121 7.50 -3.92 -0.31
CA GLY A 121 6.50 -3.05 0.32
C GLY A 121 5.27 -2.80 -0.53
N PRO A 122 5.40 -2.30 -1.76
CA PRO A 122 4.25 -1.98 -2.60
C PRO A 122 3.37 -3.19 -2.93
N THR A 123 3.99 -4.34 -3.24
CA THR A 123 3.25 -5.59 -3.47
C THR A 123 2.48 -6.00 -2.22
N ASN A 124 3.12 -5.97 -1.05
CA ASN A 124 2.47 -6.33 0.21
C ASN A 124 1.37 -5.32 0.60
N ALA A 125 1.54 -4.04 0.31
CA ALA A 125 0.49 -3.04 0.54
C ALA A 125 -0.76 -3.34 -0.29
N ALA A 126 -0.59 -3.63 -1.58
CA ALA A 126 -1.68 -4.02 -2.46
C ALA A 126 -2.35 -5.32 -2.00
N LEU A 127 -1.56 -6.34 -1.63
CA LEU A 127 -2.10 -7.60 -1.11
C LEU A 127 -2.88 -7.40 0.20
N LEU A 128 -2.41 -6.53 1.10
CA LEU A 128 -3.14 -6.20 2.33
C LEU A 128 -4.45 -5.45 2.03
N ALA A 129 -4.43 -4.50 1.08
CA ALA A 129 -5.65 -3.84 0.62
C ALA A 129 -6.66 -4.85 0.04
N ILE A 130 -6.20 -5.80 -0.79
CA ILE A 130 -7.01 -6.88 -1.34
C ILE A 130 -7.60 -7.76 -0.22
N GLN A 131 -6.84 -8.08 0.83
CA GLN A 131 -7.33 -8.83 1.98
C GLN A 131 -8.42 -8.07 2.74
N ILE A 132 -8.24 -6.76 2.95
CA ILE A 132 -9.25 -5.91 3.59
C ILE A 132 -10.54 -5.92 2.77
N LEU A 133 -10.47 -5.69 1.45
CA LEU A 133 -11.62 -5.75 0.55
C LEU A 133 -12.27 -7.14 0.54
N GLY A 134 -11.47 -8.20 0.55
CA GLY A 134 -11.89 -9.59 0.57
C GLY A 134 -12.66 -10.01 1.82
N THR A 135 -12.67 -9.21 2.90
CA THR A 135 -13.53 -9.47 4.06
C THR A 135 -15.02 -9.35 3.71
N ALA A 136 -15.37 -8.48 2.76
CA ALA A 136 -16.73 -8.26 2.28
C ALA A 136 -16.99 -8.81 0.86
N ASP A 137 -15.93 -9.24 0.13
CA ASP A 137 -16.01 -9.77 -1.23
C ASP A 137 -15.51 -11.23 -1.26
N ALA A 138 -16.44 -12.17 -1.44
CA ALA A 138 -16.14 -13.61 -1.45
C ALA A 138 -15.31 -14.03 -2.67
N ASP A 139 -15.52 -13.42 -3.83
CA ASP A 139 -14.79 -13.74 -5.07
C ASP A 139 -13.35 -13.22 -4.99
N LEU A 140 -13.17 -12.03 -4.46
CA LEU A 140 -11.85 -11.49 -4.21
C LEU A 140 -11.08 -12.32 -3.18
N ARG A 141 -11.76 -12.76 -2.11
CA ARG A 141 -11.19 -13.66 -1.11
C ARG A 141 -10.77 -15.00 -1.72
N LYS A 142 -11.59 -15.57 -2.62
CA LYS A 142 -11.25 -16.80 -3.35
C LYS A 142 -9.98 -16.60 -4.20
N ARG A 143 -9.90 -15.51 -4.97
CA ARG A 143 -8.68 -15.18 -5.76
C ARG A 143 -7.45 -15.05 -4.88
N PHE A 144 -7.61 -14.55 -3.65
CA PHE A 144 -6.50 -14.48 -2.70
C PHE A 144 -6.08 -15.87 -2.18
N HIS A 145 -7.00 -16.80 -1.96
CA HIS A 145 -6.68 -18.19 -1.67
C HIS A 145 -5.89 -18.84 -2.81
N ASP A 146 -6.33 -18.66 -4.04
CA ASP A 146 -5.64 -19.17 -5.24
C ASP A 146 -4.21 -18.62 -5.33
N HIS A 147 -4.02 -17.33 -5.07
CA HIS A 147 -2.70 -16.72 -4.97
C HIS A 147 -1.81 -17.38 -3.91
N LYS A 148 -2.33 -17.69 -2.72
CA LYS A 148 -1.57 -18.41 -1.68
C LYS A 148 -1.14 -19.80 -2.13
N GLU A 149 -1.98 -20.53 -2.85
CA GLU A 149 -1.62 -21.83 -3.42
C GLU A 149 -0.53 -21.73 -4.50
N GLU A 150 -0.55 -20.67 -5.32
CA GLU A 150 0.54 -20.39 -6.27
C GLU A 150 1.87 -20.16 -5.58
N LEU A 151 1.89 -19.44 -4.45
CA LEU A 151 3.12 -19.23 -3.68
C LEU A 151 3.68 -20.56 -3.15
N LYS A 152 2.83 -21.47 -2.66
CA LYS A 152 3.25 -22.81 -2.21
C LYS A 152 3.86 -23.62 -3.35
N LYS A 153 3.22 -23.62 -4.53
CA LYS A 153 3.73 -24.30 -5.73
C LYS A 153 5.11 -23.78 -6.15
N LYS A 154 5.34 -22.47 -6.07
CA LYS A 154 6.65 -21.87 -6.38
C LYS A 154 7.75 -22.36 -5.42
N VAL A 155 7.44 -22.48 -4.14
CA VAL A 155 8.40 -22.99 -3.15
C VAL A 155 8.70 -24.48 -3.38
N ALA A 156 7.67 -25.29 -3.66
CA ALA A 156 7.83 -26.70 -3.98
C ALA A 156 8.72 -26.91 -5.21
N ALA A 157 8.44 -26.17 -6.30
CA ALA A 157 9.24 -26.24 -7.53
C ALA A 157 10.69 -25.79 -7.32
N ALA A 158 10.92 -24.77 -6.48
CA ALA A 158 12.29 -24.35 -6.13
C ALA A 158 13.04 -25.43 -5.33
N ASN A 159 12.34 -26.12 -4.43
CA ASN A 159 12.91 -27.21 -3.65
C ASN A 159 13.30 -28.42 -4.54
N GLU A 160 12.45 -28.80 -5.48
CA GLU A 160 12.76 -29.87 -6.47
C GLU A 160 14.01 -29.55 -7.30
N LYS A 161 14.19 -28.31 -7.73
CA LYS A 161 15.39 -27.89 -8.48
C LYS A 161 16.67 -28.08 -7.70
N ILE A 162 16.66 -27.82 -6.39
CA ILE A 162 17.85 -27.97 -5.53
C ILE A 162 18.19 -29.45 -5.31
N HIS A 163 17.17 -30.32 -5.23
CA HIS A 163 17.38 -31.77 -5.05
C HIS A 163 17.76 -32.50 -6.34
N SER A 164 17.64 -31.85 -7.49
CA SER A 164 17.98 -32.40 -8.81
C SER A 164 19.41 -32.08 -9.24
N CYS A 165 20.18 -31.38 -8.41
CA CYS A 165 21.61 -31.11 -8.58
C CYS A 165 22.44 -32.01 -7.69
#